data_2c23a54227dc599473f5dd4fb42c7188
#
_entry.id   2c23a54227dc599473f5dd4fb42c7188
#
_cell.length_a   1.000
_cell.length_b   1.000
_cell.length_c   1.000
_cell.angle_alpha   90.00
_cell.angle_beta   90.00
_cell.angle_gamma   90.00
#
_symmetry.space_group_name_H-M   'P 1'
#
loop_
_entity.id
_entity.type
_entity.pdbx_description
1 polymer ?
#
loop_
_entity_poly.entity_id
_entity_poly.type
_entity_poly.pdbx_seq_one_letter_code
_entity_poly.pdbx_strand_id
1 'polypeptide(L)'
;MMEAVAALLGAASLAAGVAVTFTTRGMRIRQKQETDIPPGWMPVLPEEELKRHLDTGALLASIRVETGLAASNFERDYGQTISRFMTFAQLLPASESHHHAQPGGLLLHALETANIALHLRHAQVLPPGVAPEDIQRREHRWSFGVFLAALLHDVGKPLTDLHVVIAKPRGEVPWSPLAGNMAESGAIRYRVMFEASCASPASLSGGRDYAAHQRMGVFLMQRLVPQSTLAWLSEDAELLTQLTAFLSGEDKASALARIVIEADRESVRRNLLEGPRTRFANARAVPLVERLMEALRRMLAEGGRLPLNRPGAAGFVANGCLWFVSKRLADEVRDYLAAHESAAGIPGTEKNDRLFDVWQEYGALAPNPDTGGGIWRARVRMEGFDQVLTLLCFPLAKLYPDPEHYPTDFVGQVIPLTGDAEAAGEPPQQGVGNVSVEVPADGGDRKSVV
;
A
#
# COMPACT_ATOMS: atom_id res chain seq x y z
N MET A 1 -8.11 72.87 -8.75
CA MET A 1 -7.65 71.89 -7.76
C MET A 1 -8.77 70.97 -7.25
N MET A 2 -10.00 71.46 -7.05
CA MET A 2 -11.14 70.65 -6.60
C MET A 2 -11.67 69.68 -7.67
N GLU A 3 -11.63 69.99 -8.95
CA GLU A 3 -12.11 69.11 -10.02
C GLU A 3 -11.19 67.92 -10.26
N ALA A 4 -9.86 68.06 -10.04
CA ALA A 4 -8.92 66.94 -10.19
C ALA A 4 -9.06 65.89 -9.06
N VAL A 5 -9.46 66.33 -7.84
CA VAL A 5 -9.70 65.41 -6.71
C VAL A 5 -11.03 64.64 -6.88
N ALA A 6 -12.05 65.26 -7.48
CA ALA A 6 -13.29 64.60 -7.77
C ALA A 6 -13.17 63.51 -8.85
N ALA A 7 -12.32 63.74 -9.87
CA ALA A 7 -12.02 62.74 -10.91
C ALA A 7 -11.20 61.55 -10.38
N LEU A 8 -10.26 61.78 -9.46
CA LEU A 8 -9.50 60.71 -8.82
C LEU A 8 -10.35 59.86 -7.86
N LEU A 9 -11.29 60.44 -7.11
CA LEU A 9 -12.19 59.72 -6.25
C LEU A 9 -13.25 58.91 -7.06
N GLY A 10 -13.67 59.47 -8.21
CA GLY A 10 -14.60 58.76 -9.13
C GLY A 10 -13.94 57.55 -9.78
N ALA A 11 -12.66 57.68 -10.20
CA ALA A 11 -11.89 56.56 -10.80
C ALA A 11 -11.57 55.45 -9.79
N ALA A 12 -11.27 55.82 -8.54
CA ALA A 12 -11.04 54.86 -7.45
C ALA A 12 -12.31 54.10 -7.09
N SER A 13 -13.46 54.75 -7.08
CA SER A 13 -14.76 54.15 -6.78
C SER A 13 -15.21 53.18 -7.90
N LEU A 14 -14.96 53.52 -9.16
CA LEU A 14 -15.25 52.65 -10.30
C LEU A 14 -14.31 51.42 -10.34
N ALA A 15 -13.03 51.59 -10.02
CA ALA A 15 -12.08 50.46 -9.93
C ALA A 15 -12.42 49.53 -8.78
N ALA A 16 -12.80 50.05 -7.61
CA ALA A 16 -13.23 49.24 -6.48
C ALA A 16 -14.58 48.53 -6.74
N GLY A 17 -15.53 49.20 -7.44
CA GLY A 17 -16.79 48.57 -7.85
C GLY A 17 -16.64 47.47 -8.85
N VAL A 18 -15.70 47.61 -9.81
CA VAL A 18 -15.38 46.57 -10.81
C VAL A 18 -14.66 45.41 -10.15
N ALA A 19 -13.71 45.65 -9.26
CA ALA A 19 -12.99 44.60 -8.52
C ALA A 19 -13.93 43.78 -7.64
N VAL A 20 -14.86 44.42 -6.91
CA VAL A 20 -15.87 43.75 -6.06
C VAL A 20 -16.86 42.96 -6.88
N THR A 21 -17.29 43.44 -8.06
CA THR A 21 -18.18 42.69 -8.96
C THR A 21 -17.50 41.51 -9.60
N PHE A 22 -16.21 41.58 -9.96
CA PHE A 22 -15.46 40.43 -10.48
C PHE A 22 -15.20 39.37 -9.41
N THR A 23 -14.88 39.76 -8.16
CA THR A 23 -14.69 38.81 -7.06
C THR A 23 -15.98 38.14 -6.64
N THR A 24 -17.08 38.85 -6.54
CA THR A 24 -18.38 38.27 -6.19
C THR A 24 -18.96 37.41 -7.32
N ARG A 25 -18.73 37.77 -8.58
CA ARG A 25 -19.13 36.94 -9.73
C ARG A 25 -18.26 35.65 -9.82
N GLY A 26 -16.98 35.76 -9.54
CA GLY A 26 -16.08 34.60 -9.43
C GLY A 26 -16.47 33.66 -8.29
N MET A 27 -16.82 34.18 -7.12
CA MET A 27 -17.32 33.38 -6.01
C MET A 27 -18.70 32.76 -6.28
N ARG A 28 -19.62 33.47 -6.91
CA ARG A 28 -20.95 32.92 -7.30
C ARG A 28 -20.82 31.86 -8.42
N ILE A 29 -19.90 32.01 -9.34
CA ILE A 29 -19.64 31.00 -10.37
C ILE A 29 -18.99 29.76 -9.72
N ARG A 30 -18.07 29.93 -8.78
CA ARG A 30 -17.45 28.82 -8.02
C ARG A 30 -18.47 28.07 -7.16
N GLN A 31 -19.29 28.76 -6.37
CA GLN A 31 -20.36 28.13 -5.59
C GLN A 31 -21.36 27.37 -6.46
N LYS A 32 -21.69 27.89 -7.66
CA LYS A 32 -22.57 27.20 -8.59
C LYS A 32 -21.92 25.99 -9.26
N GLN A 33 -20.57 25.95 -9.36
CA GLN A 33 -19.84 24.78 -9.85
C GLN A 33 -19.75 23.67 -8.81
N GLU A 34 -19.67 23.98 -7.52
CA GLU A 34 -19.67 22.97 -6.44
C GLU A 34 -21.01 22.25 -6.29
N THR A 35 -22.12 22.93 -6.58
CA THR A 35 -23.47 22.34 -6.46
C THR A 35 -23.88 21.50 -7.66
N ASP A 36 -23.08 21.46 -8.75
CA ASP A 36 -23.46 20.82 -10.03
C ASP A 36 -22.46 19.72 -10.46
N ILE A 37 -21.80 19.08 -9.50
CA ILE A 37 -20.89 17.95 -9.78
C ILE A 37 -21.71 16.66 -9.85
N PRO A 38 -21.77 15.99 -11.01
CA PRO A 38 -22.52 14.76 -11.15
C PRO A 38 -22.00 13.66 -10.21
N PRO A 39 -22.85 12.71 -9.80
CA PRO A 39 -22.40 11.57 -9.00
C PRO A 39 -21.22 10.84 -9.65
N GLY A 40 -20.22 10.51 -8.84
CA GLY A 40 -19.00 9.82 -9.29
C GLY A 40 -17.94 10.72 -9.92
N TRP A 41 -18.18 12.03 -10.02
CA TRP A 41 -17.20 13.03 -10.42
C TRP A 41 -16.62 13.76 -9.22
N MET A 42 -15.37 14.19 -9.34
CA MET A 42 -14.64 14.99 -8.38
C MET A 42 -14.21 16.31 -9.01
N PRO A 43 -14.21 17.44 -8.28
CA PRO A 43 -13.67 18.70 -8.78
C PRO A 43 -12.15 18.64 -8.91
N VAL A 44 -11.59 19.38 -9.84
CA VAL A 44 -10.16 19.70 -9.85
C VAL A 44 -9.94 20.85 -8.87
N LEU A 45 -9.26 20.58 -7.78
CA LEU A 45 -9.07 21.54 -6.68
C LEU A 45 -7.72 22.25 -6.79
N PRO A 46 -7.64 23.54 -6.46
CA PRO A 46 -6.37 24.23 -6.25
C PRO A 46 -5.71 23.74 -4.95
N GLU A 47 -4.39 23.95 -4.84
CA GLU A 47 -3.58 23.46 -3.74
C GLU A 47 -4.13 23.80 -2.35
N GLU A 48 -4.54 25.06 -2.13
CA GLU A 48 -5.06 25.52 -0.83
C GLU A 48 -6.38 24.84 -0.45
N GLU A 49 -7.19 24.45 -1.43
CA GLU A 49 -8.40 23.69 -1.20
C GLU A 49 -8.10 22.22 -0.90
N LEU A 50 -7.08 21.64 -1.58
CA LEU A 50 -6.60 20.28 -1.29
C LEU A 50 -6.06 20.20 0.15
N LYS A 51 -5.23 21.16 0.57
CA LYS A 51 -4.69 21.21 1.94
C LYS A 51 -5.79 21.23 2.99
N ARG A 52 -6.85 22.04 2.78
CA ARG A 52 -7.98 22.15 3.70
C ARG A 52 -8.87 20.91 3.66
N HIS A 53 -9.13 20.37 2.46
CA HIS A 53 -10.02 19.23 2.29
C HIS A 53 -9.44 17.95 2.91
N LEU A 54 -8.12 17.77 2.83
CA LEU A 54 -7.42 16.58 3.31
C LEU A 54 -6.75 16.78 4.68
N ASP A 55 -6.90 17.95 5.29
CA ASP A 55 -6.30 18.32 6.59
C ASP A 55 -4.80 17.97 6.68
N THR A 56 -4.04 18.32 5.64
CA THR A 56 -2.61 17.96 5.55
C THR A 56 -1.71 18.82 6.43
N GLY A 57 -2.24 19.82 7.14
CA GLY A 57 -1.45 20.83 7.86
C GLY A 57 -0.50 20.23 8.91
N ALA A 58 -1.00 19.34 9.74
CA ALA A 58 -0.20 18.68 10.78
C ALA A 58 0.90 17.79 10.16
N LEU A 59 0.57 17.07 9.10
CA LEU A 59 1.52 16.18 8.41
C LEU A 59 2.64 16.96 7.71
N LEU A 60 2.31 18.06 7.03
CA LEU A 60 3.30 18.95 6.42
C LEU A 60 4.20 19.64 7.46
N ALA A 61 3.65 20.00 8.62
CA ALA A 61 4.42 20.52 9.73
C ALA A 61 5.39 19.47 10.30
N SER A 62 4.94 18.22 10.43
CA SER A 62 5.78 17.09 10.85
C SER A 62 6.94 16.84 9.87
N ILE A 63 6.66 16.77 8.56
CA ILE A 63 7.69 16.63 7.52
C ILE A 63 8.74 17.74 7.66
N ARG A 64 8.32 18.99 7.85
CA ARG A 64 9.26 20.10 8.05
C ARG A 64 10.13 19.91 9.28
N VAL A 65 9.58 19.45 10.39
CA VAL A 65 10.32 19.15 11.62
C VAL A 65 11.38 18.09 11.37
N GLU A 66 11.02 17.00 10.70
CA GLU A 66 11.96 15.92 10.36
C GLU A 66 13.11 16.38 9.45
N THR A 67 12.90 17.42 8.62
CA THR A 67 14.01 17.96 7.80
C THR A 67 14.99 18.82 8.57
N GLY A 68 14.62 19.33 9.74
CA GLY A 68 15.42 20.29 10.54
C GLY A 68 15.67 21.65 9.86
N LEU A 69 14.96 21.94 8.75
CA LEU A 69 15.19 23.14 7.95
C LEU A 69 14.41 24.37 8.45
N ALA A 70 15.01 25.54 8.29
CA ALA A 70 14.28 26.79 8.40
C ALA A 70 13.17 26.85 7.33
N ALA A 71 12.07 27.56 7.63
CA ALA A 71 10.88 27.58 6.76
C ALA A 71 11.17 27.97 5.31
N SER A 72 12.05 28.96 5.08
CA SER A 72 12.41 29.40 3.73
C SER A 72 13.20 28.36 2.93
N ASN A 73 14.07 27.59 3.59
CA ASN A 73 14.82 26.51 2.95
C ASN A 73 13.93 25.31 2.67
N PHE A 74 13.06 24.97 3.63
CA PHE A 74 12.07 23.93 3.43
C PHE A 74 11.16 24.23 2.24
N GLU A 75 10.61 25.44 2.15
CA GLU A 75 9.74 25.82 1.04
C GLU A 75 10.45 25.75 -0.32
N ARG A 76 11.71 26.20 -0.38
CA ARG A 76 12.50 26.14 -1.61
C ARG A 76 12.79 24.71 -2.05
N ASP A 77 13.19 23.83 -1.13
CA ASP A 77 13.74 22.51 -1.45
C ASP A 77 12.65 21.44 -1.49
N TYR A 78 11.72 21.45 -0.52
CA TYR A 78 10.66 20.46 -0.36
C TYR A 78 9.28 20.96 -0.78
N GLY A 79 8.92 22.19 -0.38
CA GLY A 79 7.59 22.76 -0.57
C GLY A 79 7.14 22.78 -2.01
N GLN A 80 7.99 23.21 -2.93
CA GLN A 80 7.67 23.25 -4.36
C GLN A 80 7.40 21.84 -4.94
N THR A 81 8.17 20.84 -4.50
CA THR A 81 7.96 19.45 -4.94
C THR A 81 6.65 18.91 -4.37
N ILE A 82 6.37 19.15 -3.10
CA ILE A 82 5.10 18.79 -2.46
C ILE A 82 3.91 19.45 -3.17
N SER A 83 3.98 20.75 -3.43
CA SER A 83 2.93 21.51 -4.14
C SER A 83 2.61 20.94 -5.51
N ARG A 84 3.64 20.63 -6.30
CA ARG A 84 3.48 20.00 -7.61
C ARG A 84 2.88 18.60 -7.51
N PHE A 85 3.33 17.81 -6.52
CA PHE A 85 2.76 16.48 -6.28
C PHE A 85 1.29 16.56 -5.83
N MET A 86 0.93 17.49 -4.94
CA MET A 86 -0.46 17.70 -4.49
C MET A 86 -1.38 18.04 -5.67
N THR A 87 -0.99 18.99 -6.52
CA THR A 87 -1.78 19.39 -7.70
C THR A 87 -1.85 18.30 -8.76
N PHE A 88 -0.86 17.42 -8.83
CA PHE A 88 -0.86 16.23 -9.68
C PHE A 88 -1.77 15.13 -9.13
N ALA A 89 -1.59 14.77 -7.86
CA ALA A 89 -2.32 13.67 -7.22
C ALA A 89 -3.81 13.98 -7.00
N GLN A 90 -4.18 15.25 -6.79
CA GLN A 90 -5.56 15.64 -6.52
C GLN A 90 -6.20 14.77 -5.43
N LEU A 91 -7.44 14.37 -5.60
CA LEU A 91 -8.14 13.43 -4.72
C LEU A 91 -8.08 11.99 -5.23
N LEU A 92 -7.04 11.60 -5.98
CA LEU A 92 -6.87 10.22 -6.43
C LEU A 92 -6.67 9.27 -5.24
N PRO A 93 -7.23 8.05 -5.26
CA PRO A 93 -7.00 7.03 -4.25
C PRO A 93 -5.65 6.34 -4.51
N ALA A 94 -5.02 5.81 -3.45
CA ALA A 94 -3.81 5.00 -3.57
C ALA A 94 -4.10 3.58 -4.06
N SER A 95 -5.30 3.07 -3.77
CA SER A 95 -5.78 1.76 -4.21
C SER A 95 -7.30 1.77 -4.41
N GLU A 96 -7.85 0.75 -5.07
CA GLU A 96 -9.29 0.59 -5.19
C GLU A 96 -9.94 0.23 -3.84
N SER A 97 -9.31 -0.68 -3.10
CA SER A 97 -9.96 -1.33 -1.97
C SER A 97 -9.02 -1.79 -0.86
N HIS A 98 -7.72 -1.51 -1.00
CA HIS A 98 -6.72 -1.95 -0.02
C HIS A 98 -6.46 -0.83 1.02
N HIS A 99 -5.29 -0.20 1.02
CA HIS A 99 -4.97 0.93 1.88
C HIS A 99 -5.26 2.26 1.18
N HIS A 100 -5.53 3.31 1.93
CA HIS A 100 -5.73 4.66 1.40
C HIS A 100 -6.68 4.71 0.17
N ALA A 101 -7.78 3.94 0.24
CA ALA A 101 -8.76 3.84 -0.83
C ALA A 101 -9.76 5.02 -0.88
N GLN A 102 -9.69 5.92 0.09
CA GLN A 102 -10.52 7.13 0.17
C GLN A 102 -10.06 8.21 -0.84
N PRO A 103 -10.90 9.21 -1.12
CA PRO A 103 -10.48 10.40 -1.86
C PRO A 103 -9.25 11.05 -1.25
N GLY A 104 -8.24 11.38 -2.08
CA GLY A 104 -6.96 11.91 -1.63
C GLY A 104 -6.00 10.89 -1.04
N GLY A 105 -6.36 9.61 -1.08
CA GLY A 105 -5.55 8.54 -0.49
C GLY A 105 -4.12 8.47 -1.06
N LEU A 106 -3.93 8.70 -2.36
CA LEU A 106 -2.60 8.72 -2.98
C LEU A 106 -1.71 9.83 -2.39
N LEU A 107 -2.27 11.02 -2.19
CA LEU A 107 -1.54 12.14 -1.61
C LEU A 107 -1.21 11.90 -0.14
N LEU A 108 -2.20 11.46 0.65
CA LEU A 108 -1.99 11.19 2.08
C LEU A 108 -0.96 10.10 2.30
N HIS A 109 -1.07 8.97 1.58
CA HIS A 109 -0.11 7.87 1.65
C HIS A 109 1.31 8.33 1.31
N ALA A 110 1.49 9.07 0.23
CA ALA A 110 2.80 9.57 -0.18
C ALA A 110 3.42 10.51 0.88
N LEU A 111 2.63 11.41 1.47
CA LEU A 111 3.10 12.32 2.52
C LEU A 111 3.40 11.57 3.84
N GLU A 112 2.57 10.61 4.22
CA GLU A 112 2.80 9.77 5.40
C GLU A 112 4.08 8.94 5.23
N THR A 113 4.24 8.29 4.08
CA THR A 113 5.44 7.51 3.76
C THR A 113 6.68 8.40 3.78
N ALA A 114 6.61 9.61 3.21
CA ALA A 114 7.72 10.56 3.23
C ALA A 114 8.07 11.02 4.66
N ASN A 115 7.09 11.28 5.51
CA ASN A 115 7.30 11.63 6.91
C ASN A 115 7.97 10.51 7.70
N ILE A 116 7.48 9.28 7.56
CA ILE A 116 8.04 8.10 8.22
C ILE A 116 9.46 7.82 7.69
N ALA A 117 9.68 7.93 6.38
CA ALA A 117 11.00 7.72 5.78
C ALA A 117 12.05 8.72 6.30
N LEU A 118 11.68 9.99 6.43
CA LEU A 118 12.55 11.01 7.03
C LEU A 118 12.87 10.70 8.50
N HIS A 119 11.88 10.25 9.26
CA HIS A 119 12.07 9.82 10.63
C HIS A 119 13.03 8.62 10.72
N LEU A 120 12.81 7.56 9.94
CA LEU A 120 13.69 6.39 9.90
C LEU A 120 15.12 6.73 9.42
N ARG A 121 15.25 7.71 8.55
CA ARG A 121 16.54 8.20 8.04
C ARG A 121 17.43 8.70 9.16
N HIS A 122 16.92 9.30 10.23
CA HIS A 122 17.72 9.79 11.35
C HIS A 122 18.52 8.69 12.07
N ALA A 123 18.04 7.45 12.04
CA ALA A 123 18.75 6.29 12.58
C ALA A 123 19.79 5.71 11.62
N GLN A 124 19.95 6.27 10.43
CA GLN A 124 20.84 5.76 9.37
C GLN A 124 21.93 6.78 9.01
N VAL A 125 23.16 6.29 8.87
CA VAL A 125 24.27 7.11 8.33
C VAL A 125 24.23 7.01 6.81
N LEU A 126 23.97 8.14 6.13
CA LEU A 126 23.88 8.23 4.69
C LEU A 126 24.81 9.32 4.13
N PRO A 127 25.53 9.04 3.03
CA PRO A 127 25.69 7.72 2.38
C PRO A 127 26.46 6.73 3.26
N PRO A 128 26.19 5.42 3.12
CA PRO A 128 26.90 4.43 3.90
C PRO A 128 28.36 4.28 3.46
N GLY A 129 29.25 4.02 4.42
CA GLY A 129 30.66 3.66 4.14
C GLY A 129 31.58 4.80 3.71
N VAL A 130 31.14 6.06 3.82
CA VAL A 130 31.99 7.24 3.50
C VAL A 130 32.58 7.88 4.76
N ALA A 131 33.60 8.73 4.57
CA ALA A 131 34.25 9.46 5.67
C ALA A 131 33.26 10.44 6.35
N PRO A 132 33.40 10.72 7.66
CA PRO A 132 32.50 11.61 8.39
C PRO A 132 32.35 13.01 7.77
N GLU A 133 33.41 13.57 7.20
CA GLU A 133 33.42 14.87 6.54
C GLU A 133 32.55 14.89 5.27
N ASP A 134 32.52 13.77 4.54
CA ASP A 134 31.69 13.61 3.35
C ASP A 134 30.23 13.37 3.72
N ILE A 135 29.96 12.69 4.84
CA ILE A 135 28.59 12.53 5.36
C ILE A 135 27.99 13.92 5.59
N GLN A 136 28.63 14.78 6.38
CA GLN A 136 28.12 16.11 6.69
C GLN A 136 27.84 16.96 5.44
N ARG A 137 28.68 16.83 4.41
CA ARG A 137 28.53 17.56 3.14
C ARG A 137 27.35 17.06 2.30
N ARG A 138 27.05 15.73 2.35
CA ARG A 138 26.06 15.06 1.51
C ARG A 138 24.73 14.80 2.23
N GLU A 139 24.72 14.86 3.54
CA GLU A 139 23.61 14.49 4.41
C GLU A 139 22.27 15.10 3.99
N HIS A 140 22.27 16.40 3.73
CA HIS A 140 21.06 17.11 3.35
C HIS A 140 20.51 16.65 2.00
N ARG A 141 21.39 16.41 1.04
CA ARG A 141 21.02 15.90 -0.30
C ARG A 141 20.46 14.48 -0.21
N TRP A 142 21.06 13.63 0.62
CA TRP A 142 20.59 12.27 0.85
C TRP A 142 19.25 12.24 1.60
N SER A 143 19.04 13.12 2.56
CA SER A 143 17.73 13.27 3.23
C SER A 143 16.63 13.65 2.25
N PHE A 144 16.95 14.59 1.34
CA PHE A 144 16.02 14.97 0.27
C PHE A 144 15.78 13.80 -0.71
N GLY A 145 16.80 13.01 -1.03
CA GLY A 145 16.68 11.82 -1.87
C GLY A 145 15.75 10.76 -1.27
N VAL A 146 15.87 10.51 0.03
CA VAL A 146 14.96 9.59 0.77
C VAL A 146 13.53 10.12 0.76
N PHE A 147 13.35 11.41 1.05
CA PHE A 147 12.05 12.07 0.96
C PHE A 147 11.42 11.93 -0.43
N LEU A 148 12.20 12.22 -1.46
CA LEU A 148 11.74 12.19 -2.84
C LEU A 148 11.38 10.77 -3.30
N ALA A 149 12.19 9.78 -2.94
CA ALA A 149 11.90 8.37 -3.19
C ALA A 149 10.58 7.95 -2.54
N ALA A 150 10.37 8.34 -1.28
CA ALA A 150 9.15 8.05 -0.54
C ALA A 150 7.92 8.78 -1.10
N LEU A 151 8.06 10.06 -1.48
CA LEU A 151 6.95 10.82 -2.07
C LEU A 151 6.53 10.26 -3.42
N LEU A 152 7.46 9.75 -4.22
CA LEU A 152 7.24 9.34 -5.60
C LEU A 152 7.09 7.83 -5.81
N HIS A 153 7.21 6.98 -4.78
CA HIS A 153 7.21 5.52 -4.96
C HIS A 153 5.97 4.98 -5.69
N ASP A 154 4.82 5.60 -5.45
CA ASP A 154 3.51 5.23 -6.01
C ASP A 154 2.99 6.21 -7.09
N VAL A 155 3.78 7.18 -7.47
CA VAL A 155 3.35 8.26 -8.39
C VAL A 155 2.93 7.75 -9.77
N GLY A 156 3.35 6.56 -10.15
CA GLY A 156 2.98 5.91 -11.41
C GLY A 156 1.57 5.29 -11.45
N LYS A 157 0.90 5.10 -10.32
CA LYS A 157 -0.44 4.49 -10.25
C LYS A 157 -1.48 5.12 -11.19
N PRO A 158 -1.54 6.45 -11.36
CA PRO A 158 -2.44 7.06 -12.34
C PRO A 158 -2.18 6.68 -13.80
N LEU A 159 -1.02 6.09 -14.11
CA LEU A 159 -0.68 5.64 -15.48
C LEU A 159 -1.02 4.16 -15.70
N THR A 160 -1.08 3.36 -14.65
CA THR A 160 -1.15 1.90 -14.75
C THR A 160 -2.38 1.28 -14.09
N ASP A 161 -2.81 1.83 -12.95
CA ASP A 161 -3.80 1.20 -12.09
C ASP A 161 -5.16 1.92 -12.15
N LEU A 162 -5.14 3.20 -12.55
CA LEU A 162 -6.33 4.06 -12.58
C LEU A 162 -6.64 4.53 -14.01
N HIS A 163 -7.90 4.48 -14.38
CA HIS A 163 -8.40 5.18 -15.56
C HIS A 163 -9.07 6.48 -15.15
N VAL A 164 -8.41 7.60 -15.44
CA VAL A 164 -8.94 8.91 -15.09
C VAL A 164 -9.48 9.60 -16.36
N VAL A 165 -10.75 9.97 -16.31
CA VAL A 165 -11.41 10.75 -17.35
C VAL A 165 -11.60 12.16 -16.83
N ILE A 166 -11.12 13.15 -17.58
CA ILE A 166 -11.26 14.58 -17.27
C ILE A 166 -12.34 15.22 -18.15
N ALA A 167 -13.14 16.10 -17.54
CA ALA A 167 -14.10 16.91 -18.26
C ALA A 167 -13.51 18.29 -18.55
N LYS A 168 -13.51 18.67 -19.83
CA LYS A 168 -13.13 19.97 -20.36
C LYS A 168 -14.36 20.68 -20.93
N PRO A 169 -14.31 21.98 -21.24
CA PRO A 169 -15.44 22.69 -21.89
C PRO A 169 -15.93 22.07 -23.20
N ARG A 170 -15.07 21.31 -23.89
CA ARG A 170 -15.36 20.68 -25.19
C ARG A 170 -15.72 19.20 -25.13
N GLY A 171 -15.81 18.62 -23.92
CA GLY A 171 -16.16 17.21 -23.72
C GLY A 171 -15.24 16.47 -22.74
N GLU A 172 -15.47 15.19 -22.62
CA GLU A 172 -14.73 14.28 -21.74
C GLU A 172 -13.61 13.60 -22.54
N VAL A 173 -12.41 13.52 -21.94
CA VAL A 173 -11.26 12.85 -22.54
C VAL A 173 -10.48 12.08 -21.47
N PRO A 174 -9.78 10.98 -21.80
CA PRO A 174 -8.83 10.36 -20.90
C PRO A 174 -7.74 11.36 -20.49
N TRP A 175 -7.38 11.37 -19.21
CA TRP A 175 -6.26 12.14 -18.72
C TRP A 175 -4.94 11.43 -19.04
N SER A 176 -3.96 12.18 -19.51
CA SER A 176 -2.59 11.72 -19.69
C SER A 176 -1.68 12.37 -18.63
N PRO A 177 -1.29 11.66 -17.56
CA PRO A 177 -0.42 12.21 -16.49
C PRO A 177 0.91 12.72 -17.02
N LEU A 178 1.46 12.13 -18.06
CA LEU A 178 2.70 12.58 -18.70
C LEU A 178 2.56 13.92 -19.46
N ALA A 179 1.35 14.30 -19.82
CA ALA A 179 1.10 15.57 -20.52
C ALA A 179 0.96 16.77 -19.56
N GLY A 180 0.73 16.55 -18.28
CA GLY A 180 0.58 17.59 -17.26
C GLY A 180 -0.44 17.22 -16.21
N ASN A 181 -0.57 18.04 -15.16
CA ASN A 181 -1.62 17.85 -14.18
C ASN A 181 -3.01 18.17 -14.77
N MET A 182 -4.07 17.80 -14.04
CA MET A 182 -5.44 17.96 -14.57
C MET A 182 -5.82 19.43 -14.79
N ALA A 183 -5.38 20.33 -13.91
CA ALA A 183 -5.65 21.76 -14.04
C ALA A 183 -4.96 22.39 -15.27
N GLU A 184 -3.68 22.05 -15.48
CA GLU A 184 -2.92 22.46 -16.69
C GLU A 184 -3.58 21.98 -17.98
N SER A 185 -4.22 20.80 -17.92
CA SER A 185 -4.98 20.24 -19.03
C SER A 185 -6.32 20.96 -19.29
N GLY A 186 -6.69 21.96 -18.47
CA GLY A 186 -7.96 22.68 -18.54
C GLY A 186 -9.15 21.87 -18.04
N ALA A 187 -8.93 20.86 -17.22
CA ALA A 187 -9.99 20.09 -16.60
C ALA A 187 -10.67 20.88 -15.46
N ILE A 188 -11.99 20.77 -15.39
CA ILE A 188 -12.79 21.35 -14.30
C ILE A 188 -13.25 20.31 -13.29
N ARG A 189 -13.38 19.08 -13.73
CA ARG A 189 -13.73 17.89 -12.92
C ARG A 189 -13.17 16.64 -13.55
N TYR A 190 -13.10 15.57 -12.77
CA TYR A 190 -12.63 14.27 -13.25
C TYR A 190 -13.39 13.13 -12.54
N ARG A 191 -13.33 11.96 -13.13
CA ARG A 191 -13.80 10.71 -12.51
C ARG A 191 -12.73 9.64 -12.62
N VAL A 192 -12.67 8.79 -11.63
CA VAL A 192 -11.76 7.65 -11.57
C VAL A 192 -12.51 6.37 -11.86
N MET A 193 -11.96 5.53 -12.73
CA MET A 193 -12.41 4.18 -12.97
C MET A 193 -11.23 3.24 -12.71
N PHE A 194 -11.51 2.08 -12.12
CA PHE A 194 -10.47 1.10 -11.82
C PHE A 194 -10.35 0.11 -12.98
N GLU A 195 -9.14 -0.40 -13.23
CA GLU A 195 -8.83 -1.22 -14.42
C GLU A 195 -9.76 -2.42 -14.59
N ALA A 196 -10.15 -3.08 -13.50
CA ALA A 196 -11.10 -4.20 -13.53
C ALA A 196 -12.47 -3.83 -14.15
N SER A 197 -12.83 -2.52 -14.12
CA SER A 197 -14.08 -2.01 -14.71
C SER A 197 -13.95 -1.70 -16.21
N CYS A 198 -12.74 -1.59 -16.71
CA CYS A 198 -12.41 -1.15 -18.06
C CYS A 198 -11.81 -2.26 -18.93
N ALA A 199 -11.42 -3.38 -18.33
CA ALA A 199 -10.78 -4.48 -19.04
C ALA A 199 -11.74 -5.13 -20.03
N SER A 200 -11.36 -5.12 -21.30
CA SER A 200 -11.96 -5.97 -22.32
C SER A 200 -11.69 -7.46 -21.99
N PRO A 201 -12.59 -8.40 -22.32
CA PRO A 201 -12.37 -9.83 -22.10
C PRO A 201 -11.02 -10.36 -22.63
N ALA A 202 -10.46 -9.71 -23.65
CA ALA A 202 -9.17 -10.07 -24.24
C ALA A 202 -7.95 -9.69 -23.38
N SER A 203 -8.07 -8.76 -22.44
CA SER A 203 -6.97 -8.34 -21.55
C SER A 203 -6.87 -9.17 -20.26
N LEU A 204 -7.81 -10.06 -20.00
CA LEU A 204 -7.83 -10.90 -18.80
C LEU A 204 -6.83 -12.08 -18.82
N SER A 205 -6.15 -12.33 -19.96
CA SER A 205 -5.18 -13.42 -20.10
C SER A 205 -3.74 -13.05 -19.71
N GLY A 206 -3.43 -11.77 -19.50
CA GLY A 206 -2.13 -11.28 -18.99
C GLY A 206 -2.28 -10.91 -17.52
N GLY A 207 -1.59 -11.61 -16.61
CA GLY A 207 -1.60 -11.27 -15.18
C GLY A 207 -1.22 -9.81 -14.96
N ARG A 208 -1.89 -9.12 -14.02
CA ARG A 208 -1.61 -7.74 -13.62
C ARG A 208 -0.12 -7.59 -13.25
N ASP A 209 0.61 -6.74 -13.95
CA ASP A 209 1.98 -6.39 -13.57
C ASP A 209 1.94 -5.34 -12.44
N TYR A 210 1.94 -5.82 -11.21
CA TYR A 210 1.90 -4.96 -10.02
C TYR A 210 3.13 -4.04 -9.88
N ALA A 211 4.20 -4.28 -10.62
CA ALA A 211 5.39 -3.44 -10.62
C ALA A 211 5.38 -2.38 -11.74
N ALA A 212 4.33 -2.35 -12.58
CA ALA A 212 4.28 -1.42 -13.71
C ALA A 212 4.32 0.05 -13.27
N HIS A 213 3.61 0.41 -12.19
CA HIS A 213 3.58 1.78 -11.68
C HIS A 213 4.96 2.26 -11.19
N GLN A 214 5.78 1.39 -10.61
CA GLN A 214 7.12 1.75 -10.14
C GLN A 214 7.99 2.24 -11.30
N ARG A 215 7.98 1.54 -12.45
CA ARG A 215 8.77 1.92 -13.63
C ARG A 215 8.40 3.30 -14.21
N MET A 216 7.22 3.81 -13.89
CA MET A 216 6.76 5.13 -14.36
C MET A 216 7.24 6.30 -13.48
N GLY A 217 7.74 6.02 -12.27
CA GLY A 217 8.15 7.04 -11.30
C GLY A 217 9.23 7.99 -11.83
N VAL A 218 10.24 7.44 -12.50
CA VAL A 218 11.35 8.21 -13.06
C VAL A 218 10.88 9.24 -14.11
N PHE A 219 9.91 8.87 -14.95
CA PHE A 219 9.37 9.78 -15.97
C PHE A 219 8.60 10.96 -15.35
N LEU A 220 7.87 10.71 -14.28
CA LEU A 220 7.10 11.74 -13.58
C LEU A 220 7.96 12.62 -12.69
N MET A 221 9.10 12.14 -12.21
CA MET A 221 10.06 12.91 -11.40
C MET A 221 10.46 14.22 -12.08
N GLN A 222 10.73 14.22 -13.37
CA GLN A 222 11.11 15.43 -14.12
C GLN A 222 10.02 16.51 -14.15
N ARG A 223 8.75 16.13 -14.00
CA ARG A 223 7.64 17.06 -13.96
C ARG A 223 7.36 17.61 -12.58
N LEU A 224 7.54 16.76 -11.58
CA LEU A 224 7.15 17.06 -10.21
C LEU A 224 8.27 17.76 -9.42
N VAL A 225 9.52 17.55 -9.80
CA VAL A 225 10.67 18.17 -9.15
C VAL A 225 11.13 19.41 -9.92
N PRO A 226 11.39 20.54 -9.24
CA PRO A 226 11.96 21.73 -9.90
C PRO A 226 13.30 21.41 -10.57
N GLN A 227 13.57 22.06 -11.72
CA GLN A 227 14.80 21.84 -12.48
C GLN A 227 16.06 22.18 -11.67
N SER A 228 16.02 23.24 -10.83
CA SER A 228 17.12 23.58 -9.92
C SER A 228 17.40 22.48 -8.91
N THR A 229 16.35 21.84 -8.40
CA THR A 229 16.47 20.73 -7.45
C THR A 229 17.01 19.47 -8.13
N LEU A 230 16.57 19.17 -9.37
CA LEU A 230 17.15 18.08 -10.16
C LEU A 230 18.63 18.31 -10.48
N ALA A 231 19.01 19.52 -10.84
CA ALA A 231 20.42 19.91 -11.06
C ALA A 231 21.24 19.68 -9.79
N TRP A 232 20.74 20.13 -8.64
CA TRP A 232 21.40 19.93 -7.35
C TRP A 232 21.52 18.45 -6.97
N LEU A 233 20.48 17.63 -7.22
CA LEU A 233 20.53 16.17 -6.99
C LEU A 233 21.58 15.51 -7.89
N SER A 234 21.74 15.97 -9.14
CA SER A 234 22.65 15.37 -10.12
C SER A 234 24.14 15.57 -9.78
N GLU A 235 24.47 16.46 -8.85
CA GLU A 235 25.83 16.62 -8.33
C GLU A 235 26.29 15.42 -7.48
N ASP A 236 25.36 14.56 -7.05
CA ASP A 236 25.64 13.32 -6.34
C ASP A 236 25.20 12.11 -7.19
N ALA A 237 26.12 11.61 -8.00
CA ALA A 237 25.84 10.52 -8.94
C ALA A 237 25.42 9.21 -8.24
N GLU A 238 25.95 8.95 -7.05
CA GLU A 238 25.58 7.75 -6.26
C GLU A 238 24.13 7.82 -5.80
N LEU A 239 23.73 8.96 -5.21
CA LEU A 239 22.37 9.19 -4.81
C LEU A 239 21.41 9.10 -6.00
N LEU A 240 21.73 9.78 -7.10
CA LEU A 240 20.88 9.77 -8.29
C LEU A 240 20.70 8.36 -8.86
N THR A 241 21.76 7.56 -8.85
CA THR A 241 21.70 6.15 -9.28
C THR A 241 20.79 5.33 -8.38
N GLN A 242 20.94 5.42 -7.05
CA GLN A 242 20.07 4.68 -6.12
C GLN A 242 18.61 5.15 -6.21
N LEU A 243 18.37 6.44 -6.31
CA LEU A 243 17.04 7.02 -6.43
C LEU A 243 16.33 6.54 -7.71
N THR A 244 17.00 6.60 -8.86
CA THR A 244 16.41 6.18 -10.13
C THR A 244 16.20 4.66 -10.19
N ALA A 245 17.14 3.86 -9.69
CA ALA A 245 17.00 2.41 -9.60
C ALA A 245 15.85 2.00 -8.66
N PHE A 246 15.65 2.71 -7.54
CA PHE A 246 14.50 2.49 -6.66
C PHE A 246 13.18 2.85 -7.37
N LEU A 247 13.09 4.03 -7.97
CA LEU A 247 11.87 4.50 -8.64
C LEU A 247 11.53 3.72 -9.92
N SER A 248 12.49 2.98 -10.50
CA SER A 248 12.25 2.04 -11.62
C SER A 248 11.91 0.62 -11.14
N GLY A 249 11.96 0.37 -9.82
CA GLY A 249 11.70 -0.96 -9.23
C GLY A 249 12.87 -1.94 -9.33
N GLU A 250 14.05 -1.49 -9.76
CA GLU A 250 15.24 -2.31 -9.93
C GLU A 250 15.99 -2.52 -8.60
N ASP A 251 15.97 -1.54 -7.71
CA ASP A 251 16.65 -1.60 -6.42
C ASP A 251 15.67 -1.76 -5.25
N LYS A 252 15.94 -2.78 -4.41
CA LYS A 252 15.23 -3.04 -3.15
C LYS A 252 16.20 -3.22 -1.97
N ALA A 253 17.49 -3.14 -2.21
CA ALA A 253 18.53 -3.54 -1.27
C ALA A 253 19.39 -2.38 -0.75
N SER A 254 19.45 -1.25 -1.45
CA SER A 254 20.19 -0.07 -0.99
C SER A 254 19.65 0.47 0.33
N ALA A 255 20.43 1.28 1.02
CA ALA A 255 20.01 1.91 2.27
C ALA A 255 18.77 2.82 2.04
N LEU A 256 18.75 3.56 0.93
CA LEU A 256 17.61 4.37 0.52
C LEU A 256 16.36 3.51 0.32
N ALA A 257 16.46 2.43 -0.46
CA ALA A 257 15.35 1.54 -0.77
C ALA A 257 14.76 0.90 0.50
N ARG A 258 15.61 0.39 1.41
CA ARG A 258 15.16 -0.21 2.68
C ARG A 258 14.38 0.76 3.55
N ILE A 259 14.85 2.02 3.68
CA ILE A 259 14.14 3.05 4.45
C ILE A 259 12.74 3.29 3.86
N VAL A 260 12.63 3.43 2.54
CA VAL A 260 11.37 3.74 1.89
C VAL A 260 10.40 2.55 1.94
N ILE A 261 10.88 1.33 1.70
CA ILE A 261 10.05 0.11 1.80
C ILE A 261 9.49 -0.07 3.22
N GLU A 262 10.30 0.19 4.25
CA GLU A 262 9.84 0.11 5.63
C GLU A 262 8.83 1.21 5.96
N ALA A 263 9.07 2.43 5.48
CA ALA A 263 8.15 3.54 5.66
C ALA A 263 6.79 3.30 4.97
N ASP A 264 6.80 2.75 3.76
CA ASP A 264 5.58 2.35 3.04
C ASP A 264 4.79 1.30 3.82
N ARG A 265 5.43 0.22 4.26
CA ARG A 265 4.81 -0.81 5.10
C ARG A 265 4.16 -0.22 6.35
N GLU A 266 4.84 0.68 7.02
CA GLU A 266 4.32 1.32 8.24
C GLU A 266 3.13 2.24 7.95
N SER A 267 3.14 3.03 6.85
CA SER A 267 2.00 3.83 6.43
C SER A 267 0.79 2.94 6.08
N VAL A 268 1.00 1.86 5.31
CA VAL A 268 -0.04 0.87 5.01
C VAL A 268 -0.60 0.28 6.31
N ARG A 269 0.25 -0.18 7.23
CA ARG A 269 -0.16 -0.76 8.51
C ARG A 269 -1.02 0.21 9.33
N ARG A 270 -0.61 1.47 9.46
CA ARG A 270 -1.37 2.50 10.20
C ARG A 270 -2.73 2.74 9.56
N ASN A 271 -2.78 2.91 8.26
CA ASN A 271 -4.04 3.13 7.55
C ASN A 271 -5.01 1.95 7.71
N LEU A 272 -4.51 0.72 7.66
CA LEU A 272 -5.33 -0.48 7.81
C LEU A 272 -5.86 -0.66 9.25
N LEU A 273 -5.12 -0.21 10.26
CA LEU A 273 -5.54 -0.29 11.67
C LEU A 273 -6.46 0.87 12.06
N GLU A 274 -6.10 2.08 11.68
CA GLU A 274 -6.67 3.32 12.23
C GLU A 274 -7.29 4.23 11.16
N GLY A 275 -7.01 3.97 9.88
CA GLY A 275 -7.44 4.81 8.76
C GLY A 275 -8.95 4.78 8.50
N PRO A 276 -9.44 5.75 7.73
CA PRO A 276 -10.84 5.83 7.37
C PRO A 276 -11.27 4.62 6.54
N ARG A 277 -12.48 4.11 6.81
CA ARG A 277 -13.09 3.00 6.05
C ARG A 277 -13.83 3.46 4.80
N THR A 278 -13.81 4.76 4.51
CA THR A 278 -14.38 5.32 3.29
C THR A 278 -13.59 4.89 2.08
N ARG A 279 -14.30 4.64 0.97
CA ARG A 279 -13.72 4.26 -0.32
C ARG A 279 -14.12 5.26 -1.38
N PHE A 280 -13.42 5.25 -2.49
CA PHE A 280 -13.78 6.06 -3.63
C PHE A 280 -15.17 5.64 -4.17
N ALA A 281 -15.98 6.61 -4.63
CA ALA A 281 -17.39 6.39 -4.99
C ALA A 281 -17.60 5.29 -6.06
N ASN A 282 -16.62 5.07 -6.93
CA ASN A 282 -16.67 4.07 -8.01
C ASN A 282 -15.94 2.77 -7.66
N ALA A 283 -15.43 2.60 -6.44
CA ALA A 283 -14.82 1.35 -5.99
C ALA A 283 -15.88 0.26 -5.85
N ARG A 284 -15.68 -0.87 -6.54
CA ARG A 284 -16.60 -2.02 -6.53
C ARG A 284 -16.04 -3.21 -5.77
N ALA A 285 -14.70 -3.31 -5.71
CA ALA A 285 -14.04 -4.42 -5.07
C ALA A 285 -14.13 -4.32 -3.54
N VAL A 286 -14.54 -5.41 -2.90
CA VAL A 286 -14.35 -5.59 -1.46
C VAL A 286 -12.89 -6.01 -1.24
N PRO A 287 -12.14 -5.38 -0.30
CA PRO A 287 -10.76 -5.77 -0.03
C PRO A 287 -10.64 -7.27 0.22
N LEU A 288 -9.61 -7.88 -0.37
CA LEU A 288 -9.37 -9.31 -0.18
C LEU A 288 -9.30 -9.67 1.31
N VAL A 289 -8.65 -8.84 2.12
CA VAL A 289 -8.56 -9.11 3.56
C VAL A 289 -9.91 -9.05 4.27
N GLU A 290 -10.80 -8.12 3.92
CA GLU A 290 -12.14 -8.08 4.53
C GLU A 290 -12.89 -9.37 4.20
N ARG A 291 -12.78 -9.84 2.96
CA ARG A 291 -13.34 -11.13 2.53
C ARG A 291 -12.71 -12.30 3.29
N LEU A 292 -11.38 -12.32 3.42
CA LEU A 292 -10.65 -13.35 4.15
C LEU A 292 -11.00 -13.37 5.63
N MET A 293 -11.05 -12.19 6.28
CA MET A 293 -11.38 -12.08 7.71
C MET A 293 -12.84 -12.41 8.00
N GLU A 294 -13.75 -11.99 7.12
CA GLU A 294 -15.17 -12.32 7.24
C GLU A 294 -15.40 -13.83 7.07
N ALA A 295 -14.78 -14.45 6.05
CA ALA A 295 -14.83 -15.88 5.86
C ALA A 295 -14.30 -16.64 7.07
N LEU A 296 -13.15 -16.20 7.63
CA LEU A 296 -12.55 -16.82 8.81
C LEU A 296 -13.47 -16.71 10.04
N ARG A 297 -14.03 -15.53 10.30
CA ARG A 297 -14.97 -15.33 11.41
C ARG A 297 -16.24 -16.16 11.26
N ARG A 298 -16.79 -16.24 10.05
CA ARG A 298 -17.98 -17.08 9.77
C ARG A 298 -17.68 -18.55 9.97
N MET A 299 -16.56 -19.06 9.44
CA MET A 299 -16.17 -20.46 9.64
C MET A 299 -15.95 -20.81 11.12
N LEU A 300 -15.43 -19.87 11.91
CA LEU A 300 -15.28 -20.04 13.36
C LEU A 300 -16.64 -20.05 14.08
N ALA A 301 -17.57 -19.19 13.68
CA ALA A 301 -18.92 -19.11 14.26
C ALA A 301 -19.80 -20.31 13.86
N GLU A 302 -19.72 -20.79 12.61
CA GLU A 302 -20.45 -21.94 12.12
C GLU A 302 -19.94 -23.26 12.72
N GLY A 303 -18.65 -23.31 13.08
CA GLY A 303 -17.98 -24.50 13.57
C GLY A 303 -17.76 -25.57 12.51
N GLY A 304 -17.05 -26.64 12.86
CA GLY A 304 -16.87 -27.83 12.03
C GLY A 304 -15.75 -27.75 10.98
N ARG A 305 -15.62 -26.69 10.22
CA ARG A 305 -14.57 -26.55 9.18
C ARG A 305 -13.18 -26.33 9.77
N LEU A 306 -13.10 -25.56 10.84
CA LEU A 306 -11.85 -25.24 11.54
C LEU A 306 -11.86 -25.88 12.94
N PRO A 307 -11.67 -27.21 13.07
CA PRO A 307 -11.60 -27.85 14.38
C PRO A 307 -10.40 -27.32 15.15
N LEU A 308 -10.61 -27.01 16.44
CA LEU A 308 -9.59 -26.46 17.33
C LEU A 308 -9.21 -27.44 18.43
N ASN A 309 -8.00 -27.28 19.01
CA ASN A 309 -7.59 -27.83 20.28
C ASN A 309 -7.58 -29.36 20.38
N ARG A 310 -7.33 -30.08 19.28
CA ARG A 310 -7.27 -31.56 19.24
C ARG A 310 -6.23 -32.08 18.24
N PRO A 311 -5.79 -33.33 18.30
CA PRO A 311 -4.98 -33.92 17.25
C PRO A 311 -5.63 -33.77 15.87
N GLY A 312 -4.86 -33.32 14.86
CA GLY A 312 -5.37 -33.04 13.53
C GLY A 312 -6.24 -31.78 13.44
N ALA A 313 -6.22 -30.89 14.44
CA ALA A 313 -6.93 -29.62 14.40
C ALA A 313 -6.42 -28.69 13.32
N ALA A 314 -7.26 -27.73 12.92
CA ALA A 314 -6.86 -26.63 12.06
C ALA A 314 -6.09 -25.55 12.84
N GLY A 315 -6.27 -25.49 14.17
CA GLY A 315 -5.60 -24.53 15.02
C GLY A 315 -5.66 -24.86 16.51
N PHE A 316 -4.85 -24.10 17.27
CA PHE A 316 -4.65 -24.25 18.71
C PHE A 316 -4.75 -22.90 19.40
N VAL A 317 -5.54 -22.81 20.47
CA VAL A 317 -5.72 -21.60 21.26
C VAL A 317 -4.71 -21.57 22.39
N ALA A 318 -3.80 -20.62 22.39
CA ALA A 318 -2.79 -20.46 23.43
C ALA A 318 -2.32 -19.00 23.53
N ASN A 319 -2.09 -18.53 24.76
CA ASN A 319 -1.52 -17.22 25.04
C ASN A 319 -2.29 -16.04 24.39
N GLY A 320 -3.62 -16.08 24.41
CA GLY A 320 -4.46 -15.04 23.84
C GLY A 320 -4.47 -14.99 22.31
N CYS A 321 -3.92 -16.02 21.65
CA CYS A 321 -3.86 -16.15 20.20
C CYS A 321 -4.47 -17.48 19.74
N LEU A 322 -4.94 -17.48 18.50
CA LEU A 322 -5.31 -18.67 17.76
C LEU A 322 -4.23 -18.98 16.73
N TRP A 323 -3.56 -20.11 16.91
CA TRP A 323 -2.44 -20.58 16.11
C TRP A 323 -2.94 -21.55 15.05
N PHE A 324 -3.12 -21.11 13.82
CA PHE A 324 -3.61 -21.94 12.72
C PHE A 324 -2.47 -22.63 11.97
N VAL A 325 -2.69 -23.88 11.55
CA VAL A 325 -1.83 -24.56 10.60
C VAL A 325 -1.93 -23.84 9.25
N SER A 326 -0.85 -23.24 8.81
CA SER A 326 -0.82 -22.23 7.73
C SER A 326 -1.45 -22.73 6.43
N LYS A 327 -1.00 -23.88 5.92
CA LYS A 327 -1.53 -24.44 4.67
C LYS A 327 -3.01 -24.80 4.81
N ARG A 328 -3.39 -25.44 5.89
CA ARG A 328 -4.79 -25.86 6.10
C ARG A 328 -5.74 -24.66 6.16
N LEU A 329 -5.35 -23.61 6.89
CA LEU A 329 -6.16 -22.39 6.93
C LEU A 329 -6.35 -21.78 5.54
N ALA A 330 -5.24 -21.67 4.78
CA ALA A 330 -5.31 -21.09 3.44
C ALA A 330 -6.25 -21.89 2.51
N ASP A 331 -6.20 -23.21 2.58
CA ASP A 331 -7.04 -24.09 1.76
C ASP A 331 -8.53 -23.97 2.18
N GLU A 332 -8.84 -24.05 3.48
CA GLU A 332 -10.21 -23.94 4.00
C GLU A 332 -10.86 -22.58 3.72
N VAL A 333 -10.11 -21.47 3.88
CA VAL A 333 -10.61 -20.14 3.58
C VAL A 333 -10.87 -19.97 2.09
N ARG A 334 -9.99 -20.48 1.25
CA ARG A 334 -10.15 -20.45 -0.20
C ARG A 334 -11.38 -21.23 -0.66
N ASP A 335 -11.55 -22.44 -0.14
CA ASP A 335 -12.69 -23.30 -0.44
C ASP A 335 -14.01 -22.68 0.05
N TYR A 336 -14.00 -22.06 1.22
CA TYR A 336 -15.15 -21.33 1.75
C TYR A 336 -15.55 -20.16 0.84
N LEU A 337 -14.58 -19.33 0.45
CA LEU A 337 -14.85 -18.20 -0.44
C LEU A 337 -15.32 -18.65 -1.84
N ALA A 338 -14.72 -19.71 -2.38
CA ALA A 338 -15.14 -20.26 -3.67
C ALA A 338 -16.57 -20.80 -3.65
N ALA A 339 -17.02 -21.34 -2.50
CA ALA A 339 -18.37 -21.89 -2.34
C ALA A 339 -19.44 -20.81 -2.08
N HIS A 340 -19.09 -19.68 -1.46
CA HIS A 340 -20.06 -18.68 -0.99
C HIS A 340 -19.97 -17.34 -1.72
N GLU A 341 -18.86 -17.08 -2.43
CA GLU A 341 -18.60 -15.82 -3.12
C GLU A 341 -17.98 -16.06 -4.50
N SER A 342 -17.69 -14.96 -5.23
CA SER A 342 -16.90 -15.04 -6.45
C SER A 342 -15.44 -15.38 -6.14
N ALA A 343 -14.87 -16.37 -6.82
CA ALA A 343 -13.46 -16.72 -6.75
C ALA A 343 -12.51 -15.64 -7.34
N ALA A 344 -13.06 -14.58 -7.93
CA ALA A 344 -12.29 -13.51 -8.54
C ALA A 344 -11.37 -12.80 -7.51
N GLY A 345 -10.10 -12.68 -7.83
CA GLY A 345 -9.10 -12.00 -7.01
C GLY A 345 -8.56 -12.82 -5.82
N ILE A 346 -8.97 -14.08 -5.66
CA ILE A 346 -8.41 -14.98 -4.63
C ILE A 346 -7.14 -15.64 -5.19
N PRO A 347 -5.98 -15.55 -4.51
CA PRO A 347 -4.76 -16.24 -4.92
C PRO A 347 -4.94 -17.76 -4.98
N GLY A 348 -4.42 -18.40 -6.03
CA GLY A 348 -4.49 -19.86 -6.17
C GLY A 348 -3.65 -20.62 -5.13
N THR A 349 -3.78 -21.94 -5.11
CA THR A 349 -3.13 -22.85 -4.12
C THR A 349 -1.61 -22.76 -4.11
N GLU A 350 -0.99 -22.43 -5.25
CA GLU A 350 0.46 -22.24 -5.37
C GLU A 350 0.95 -20.89 -4.81
N LYS A 351 0.05 -20.02 -4.31
CA LYS A 351 0.35 -18.67 -3.84
C LYS A 351 -0.19 -18.42 -2.43
N ASN A 352 -0.03 -19.39 -1.54
CA ASN A 352 -0.43 -19.25 -0.13
C ASN A 352 0.27 -18.07 0.55
N ASP A 353 1.53 -17.82 0.22
CA ASP A 353 2.31 -16.70 0.78
C ASP A 353 1.60 -15.36 0.57
N ARG A 354 0.92 -15.15 -0.55
CA ARG A 354 0.12 -13.94 -0.79
C ARG A 354 -1.07 -13.77 0.15
N LEU A 355 -1.70 -14.85 0.59
CA LEU A 355 -2.77 -14.78 1.60
C LEU A 355 -2.17 -14.41 2.96
N PHE A 356 -0.99 -14.96 3.28
CA PHE A 356 -0.28 -14.67 4.52
C PHE A 356 0.20 -13.22 4.56
N ASP A 357 0.75 -12.72 3.44
CA ASP A 357 1.14 -11.33 3.27
C ASP A 357 -0.04 -10.39 3.47
N VAL A 358 -1.20 -10.69 2.87
CA VAL A 358 -2.43 -9.89 3.03
C VAL A 358 -2.88 -9.84 4.49
N TRP A 359 -2.88 -10.96 5.22
CA TRP A 359 -3.22 -10.96 6.64
C TRP A 359 -2.18 -10.23 7.49
N GLN A 360 -0.90 -10.36 7.16
CA GLN A 360 0.20 -9.68 7.86
C GLN A 360 0.17 -8.18 7.65
N GLU A 361 0.07 -7.71 6.40
CA GLU A 361 -0.02 -6.29 6.04
C GLU A 361 -1.20 -5.60 6.73
N TYR A 362 -2.30 -6.34 6.91
CA TYR A 362 -3.48 -5.88 7.64
C TYR A 362 -3.34 -5.93 9.16
N GLY A 363 -2.20 -6.35 9.69
CA GLY A 363 -2.01 -6.52 11.12
C GLY A 363 -2.98 -7.53 11.75
N ALA A 364 -3.50 -8.48 10.95
CA ALA A 364 -4.33 -9.57 11.45
C ALA A 364 -3.47 -10.64 12.12
N LEU A 365 -2.20 -10.79 11.69
CA LEU A 365 -1.23 -11.72 12.27
C LEU A 365 -0.32 -11.02 13.27
N ALA A 366 0.04 -11.73 14.34
CA ALA A 366 1.19 -11.37 15.17
C ALA A 366 2.47 -11.72 14.40
N PRO A 367 3.37 -10.75 14.12
CA PRO A 367 4.61 -11.02 13.41
C PRO A 367 5.56 -11.84 14.23
N ASN A 368 6.29 -12.74 13.59
CA ASN A 368 7.40 -13.47 14.21
C ASN A 368 8.55 -12.49 14.46
N PRO A 369 9.00 -12.29 15.71
CA PRO A 369 10.02 -11.31 16.04
C PRO A 369 11.38 -11.60 15.40
N ASP A 370 11.69 -12.86 15.07
CA ASP A 370 12.98 -13.25 14.51
C ASP A 370 13.06 -12.98 13.00
N THR A 371 11.94 -13.16 12.28
CA THR A 371 11.89 -13.03 10.82
C THR A 371 11.14 -11.80 10.33
N GLY A 372 10.37 -11.15 11.20
CA GLY A 372 9.42 -10.09 10.85
C GLY A 372 8.22 -10.57 10.01
N GLY A 373 8.16 -11.86 9.66
CA GLY A 373 7.10 -12.46 8.85
C GLY A 373 5.92 -12.96 9.67
N GLY A 374 4.77 -13.23 9.01
CA GLY A 374 3.57 -13.80 9.65
C GLY A 374 3.65 -15.30 9.93
N ILE A 375 4.67 -15.98 9.41
CA ILE A 375 4.84 -17.43 9.52
C ILE A 375 5.71 -17.77 10.73
N TRP A 376 5.23 -18.70 11.54
CA TRP A 376 5.92 -19.21 12.71
C TRP A 376 6.24 -20.70 12.56
N ARG A 377 7.43 -21.13 12.93
CA ARG A 377 7.70 -22.53 13.21
C ARG A 377 7.51 -22.72 14.73
N ALA A 378 6.64 -23.61 15.11
CA ALA A 378 6.39 -23.87 16.54
C ALA A 378 6.17 -25.37 16.78
N ARG A 379 6.63 -25.83 17.95
CA ARG A 379 6.35 -27.19 18.43
C ARG A 379 5.04 -27.18 19.20
N VAL A 380 4.11 -28.01 18.79
CA VAL A 380 2.82 -28.22 19.44
C VAL A 380 2.86 -29.53 20.20
N ARG A 381 2.66 -29.47 21.52
CA ARG A 381 2.67 -30.60 22.41
C ARG A 381 1.33 -30.74 23.13
N MET A 382 0.76 -31.92 23.11
CA MET A 382 -0.38 -32.37 23.91
C MET A 382 -0.27 -33.87 24.14
N GLU A 383 -1.13 -34.46 24.97
CA GLU A 383 -1.15 -35.88 25.19
C GLU A 383 -1.29 -36.66 23.88
N GLY A 384 -0.31 -37.52 23.56
CA GLY A 384 -0.27 -38.30 22.34
C GLY A 384 0.10 -37.53 21.05
N PHE A 385 0.52 -36.24 21.17
CA PHE A 385 0.90 -35.45 20.00
C PHE A 385 2.06 -34.50 20.32
N ASP A 386 3.17 -34.65 19.60
CA ASP A 386 4.34 -33.74 19.66
C ASP A 386 4.88 -33.55 18.23
N GLN A 387 4.63 -32.37 17.65
CA GLN A 387 5.00 -32.08 16.27
C GLN A 387 5.44 -30.63 16.08
N VAL A 388 6.37 -30.42 15.15
CA VAL A 388 6.76 -29.10 14.68
C VAL A 388 5.88 -28.74 13.48
N LEU A 389 5.16 -27.63 13.59
CA LEU A 389 4.22 -27.16 12.61
C LEU A 389 4.59 -25.75 12.12
N THR A 390 4.15 -25.45 10.91
CA THR A 390 4.17 -24.08 10.36
C THR A 390 2.82 -23.44 10.66
N LEU A 391 2.83 -22.39 11.47
CA LEU A 391 1.63 -21.77 12.03
C LEU A 391 1.53 -20.29 11.67
N LEU A 392 0.30 -19.78 11.64
CA LEU A 392 -0.05 -18.37 11.60
C LEU A 392 -0.68 -17.99 12.94
N CYS A 393 -0.19 -16.91 13.57
CA CYS A 393 -0.65 -16.47 14.88
C CYS A 393 -1.64 -15.30 14.75
N PHE A 394 -2.91 -15.53 15.06
CA PHE A 394 -3.95 -14.51 15.09
C PHE A 394 -4.28 -14.14 16.54
N PRO A 395 -4.10 -12.87 16.99
CA PRO A 395 -4.63 -12.43 18.26
C PRO A 395 -6.15 -12.63 18.31
N LEU A 396 -6.68 -13.20 19.41
CA LEU A 396 -8.11 -13.50 19.54
C LEU A 396 -8.98 -12.26 19.33
N ALA A 397 -8.54 -11.10 19.79
CA ALA A 397 -9.23 -9.82 19.60
C ALA A 397 -9.43 -9.42 18.13
N LYS A 398 -8.66 -9.99 17.18
CA LYS A 398 -8.85 -9.76 15.74
C LYS A 398 -9.92 -10.66 15.12
N LEU A 399 -10.20 -11.78 15.77
CA LEU A 399 -11.16 -12.80 15.30
C LEU A 399 -12.52 -12.65 15.98
N TYR A 400 -12.54 -12.33 17.24
CA TYR A 400 -13.74 -12.26 18.06
C TYR A 400 -13.92 -10.82 18.58
N PRO A 401 -15.04 -10.16 18.26
CA PRO A 401 -15.32 -8.80 18.75
C PRO A 401 -15.51 -8.73 20.26
N ASP A 402 -16.01 -9.82 20.86
CA ASP A 402 -16.33 -9.90 22.28
C ASP A 402 -15.44 -10.96 22.96
N PRO A 403 -14.69 -10.58 24.01
CA PRO A 403 -13.88 -11.51 24.79
C PRO A 403 -14.67 -12.68 25.42
N GLU A 404 -15.97 -12.53 25.69
CA GLU A 404 -16.82 -13.58 26.22
C GLU A 404 -16.97 -14.78 25.26
N HIS A 405 -16.73 -14.54 23.97
CA HIS A 405 -16.80 -15.56 22.90
C HIS A 405 -15.42 -16.18 22.57
N TYR A 406 -14.38 -15.86 23.33
CA TYR A 406 -13.08 -16.47 23.08
C TYR A 406 -13.13 -17.98 23.35
N PRO A 407 -12.59 -18.79 22.44
CA PRO A 407 -12.47 -20.22 22.68
C PRO A 407 -11.49 -20.45 23.83
N THR A 408 -11.71 -21.51 24.59
CA THR A 408 -10.85 -21.91 25.72
C THR A 408 -9.46 -22.30 25.22
N ASP A 409 -8.44 -22.00 26.02
CA ASP A 409 -7.08 -22.46 25.76
C ASP A 409 -7.03 -23.98 25.65
N PHE A 410 -6.17 -24.48 24.78
CA PHE A 410 -6.02 -25.91 24.62
C PHE A 410 -5.17 -26.52 25.75
N VAL A 411 -5.42 -27.78 26.06
CA VAL A 411 -4.66 -28.52 27.05
C VAL A 411 -3.36 -29.02 26.42
N GLY A 412 -2.32 -28.18 26.46
CA GLY A 412 -1.02 -28.45 25.85
C GLY A 412 -0.16 -27.19 25.76
N GLN A 413 0.82 -27.19 24.88
CA GLN A 413 1.74 -26.06 24.69
C GLN A 413 2.00 -25.80 23.22
N VAL A 414 2.02 -24.52 22.83
CA VAL A 414 2.59 -24.03 21.56
C VAL A 414 3.89 -23.31 21.90
N ILE A 415 5.00 -23.86 21.45
CA ILE A 415 6.35 -23.37 21.76
C ILE A 415 6.96 -22.85 20.46
N PRO A 416 7.05 -21.53 20.24
CA PRO A 416 7.75 -20.96 19.10
C PRO A 416 9.22 -21.41 19.09
N LEU A 417 9.73 -21.74 17.90
CA LEU A 417 11.13 -22.11 17.70
C LEU A 417 11.89 -20.88 17.20
N THR A 418 12.89 -20.44 17.97
CA THR A 418 13.77 -19.31 17.64
C THR A 418 15.04 -19.84 16.99
N GLY A 419 15.40 -19.31 15.80
CA GLY A 419 16.66 -19.60 15.10
C GLY A 419 16.75 -20.98 14.45
N ASP A 420 17.83 -21.23 13.70
CA ASP A 420 18.15 -22.50 13.01
C ASP A 420 18.55 -23.65 13.97
N ALA A 421 18.16 -23.61 15.23
CA ALA A 421 18.45 -24.65 16.18
C ALA A 421 17.53 -25.85 15.96
N GLU A 422 18.16 -26.94 15.54
CA GLU A 422 17.66 -28.31 15.41
C GLU A 422 16.86 -28.69 14.13
N ALA A 423 17.58 -28.70 13.03
CA ALA A 423 17.37 -29.71 12.00
C ALA A 423 18.04 -31.03 12.45
N ALA A 424 17.50 -31.66 13.50
CA ALA A 424 17.91 -32.99 13.97
C ALA A 424 16.72 -33.66 14.66
N GLY A 425 15.87 -34.21 13.86
CA GLY A 425 14.83 -35.15 14.26
C GLY A 425 14.41 -35.91 13.03
N GLU A 426 15.00 -37.11 12.87
CA GLU A 426 14.64 -38.05 11.80
C GLU A 426 13.12 -38.27 11.75
N PRO A 427 12.55 -38.41 10.55
CA PRO A 427 11.13 -38.76 10.42
C PRO A 427 10.91 -40.19 10.99
N PRO A 428 9.81 -40.48 11.68
CA PRO A 428 9.51 -41.81 12.11
C PRO A 428 9.33 -42.69 10.87
N GLN A 429 10.16 -43.73 10.80
CA GLN A 429 10.01 -44.82 9.84
C GLN A 429 8.62 -45.46 10.06
N GLN A 430 7.77 -45.34 9.08
CA GLN A 430 6.57 -46.17 9.01
C GLN A 430 7.02 -47.60 8.77
N GLY A 431 6.87 -48.46 9.76
CA GLY A 431 7.02 -49.89 9.63
C GLY A 431 6.02 -50.44 8.64
N VAL A 432 6.49 -50.78 7.46
CA VAL A 432 5.75 -51.60 6.51
C VAL A 432 6.05 -53.03 6.89
N GLY A 433 5.05 -53.70 7.47
CA GLY A 433 5.05 -55.14 7.70
C GLY A 433 5.14 -55.88 6.36
N ASN A 434 6.21 -56.63 6.20
CA ASN A 434 6.37 -57.61 5.11
C ASN A 434 5.33 -58.70 5.26
N VAL A 435 4.43 -58.80 4.29
CA VAL A 435 3.73 -60.04 3.98
C VAL A 435 4.29 -60.54 2.66
N SER A 436 5.10 -61.61 2.77
CA SER A 436 5.64 -62.39 1.65
C SER A 436 4.49 -63.17 1.05
N VAL A 437 4.19 -63.02 -0.23
CA VAL A 437 3.44 -63.98 -1.04
C VAL A 437 4.36 -64.34 -2.21
N GLU A 438 4.84 -65.62 -2.15
CA GLU A 438 5.46 -66.30 -3.25
C GLU A 438 4.44 -66.57 -4.36
N VAL A 439 4.78 -66.30 -5.61
CA VAL A 439 4.14 -66.85 -6.82
C VAL A 439 5.23 -67.22 -7.84
N PRO A 440 5.16 -68.42 -8.46
CA PRO A 440 6.28 -69.03 -9.17
C PRO A 440 6.49 -68.50 -10.59
N ALA A 441 7.73 -68.73 -11.07
CA ALA A 441 8.19 -68.46 -12.40
C ALA A 441 7.46 -69.29 -13.46
N ASP A 442 7.12 -68.69 -14.58
CA ASP A 442 7.13 -69.38 -15.88
C ASP A 442 7.63 -68.44 -16.99
N GLY A 443 8.38 -69.06 -17.88
CA GLY A 443 9.23 -68.44 -18.85
C GLY A 443 8.53 -68.06 -20.17
N GLY A 444 9.21 -67.36 -20.99
CA GLY A 444 8.80 -67.15 -22.39
C GLY A 444 9.43 -65.94 -23.07
N ASP A 445 10.64 -66.12 -23.43
CA ASP A 445 11.39 -65.70 -24.63
C ASP A 445 10.64 -64.94 -25.74
N ARG A 446 11.35 -63.99 -26.32
CA ARG A 446 11.48 -63.55 -27.73
C ARG A 446 11.25 -62.09 -28.11
N LYS A 447 12.39 -61.47 -28.40
CA LYS A 447 12.76 -60.74 -29.65
C LYS A 447 11.91 -59.57 -30.13
N SER A 448 12.50 -58.36 -30.09
CA SER A 448 13.24 -57.74 -31.22
C SER A 448 12.40 -56.99 -32.29
N VAL A 449 12.87 -55.79 -32.63
CA VAL A 449 12.80 -55.06 -33.92
C VAL A 449 11.60 -54.09 -34.10
N VAL A 450 11.78 -52.87 -34.13
CA VAL A 450 12.12 -51.73 -35.00
C VAL A 450 11.89 -50.43 -34.23
#